data_75987df20dc7af9b4bbf44fe97bb9149
#
_entry.id   75987df20dc7af9b4bbf44fe97bb9149
#
_cell.length_a   1.000
_cell.length_b   1.000
_cell.length_c   1.000
_cell.angle_alpha   90.00
_cell.angle_beta   90.00
_cell.angle_gamma   90.00
#
_symmetry.space_group_name_H-M   'P 1'
#
loop_
_entity.id
_entity.type
_entity.pdbx_description
1 polymer ?
#
loop_
_entity_poly.entity_id
_entity_poly.type
_entity_poly.pdbx_seq_one_letter_code
_entity_poly.pdbx_strand_id
1 'polypeptide(L)'
;MFTTTPFSAWELNDDLLAGLESIGWEFATQVQKETIPLALSGNDVIGQARTGSGKTAAFGLPTMNACQPTGELQALILAPTRELANQVAEELSNIQGDTGLNIQTVYGGTDLEKQAKNLQAGVDIIVGTPGRVMDMTERGFINLEKPTFFVLDEADRMLDMGFFPDIMWVIERMTNREQTLLFSATFPQEIIDAANEFMNEPEFVLTNTEKLDIPPIDQYSVRIGRANKLWVVGRLLARMDDDDQTIIFTNTKRMVELLVQRLKKHRFEVEGIHGDLSQNQREKIISNFKEGKSKVVIATDVAARGIDVDGITLVINYDVPDDVDNYVHRIGRTGRIGRKGEAWVLVGRDDIPQLKKISATHSLDIVESDAPELPEDMDRDPVKKQEDNAEAADVFGMVPIKLETTSLSKFAIVDQITTSLKCTELAVGDIIIKDDHTIVEVHNKHASMALKSLNANEISASIIEG
;
A
#
# COMPACT_ATOMS: atom_id res chain seq x y z
N MET A 1 20.24 4.48 11.49
CA MET A 1 19.85 4.02 10.15
C MET A 1 21.08 3.74 9.30
N PHE A 2 22.01 4.68 9.10
CA PHE A 2 23.29 4.42 8.46
C PHE A 2 24.29 3.83 9.46
N THR A 3 25.10 2.89 8.98
CA THR A 3 26.23 2.31 9.74
C THR A 3 27.51 3.08 9.42
N THR A 4 28.65 2.63 9.97
CA THR A 4 29.98 3.12 9.60
C THR A 4 30.67 2.19 8.59
N THR A 5 29.95 1.23 8.01
CA THR A 5 30.48 0.27 7.05
C THR A 5 30.41 0.88 5.64
N PRO A 6 31.53 1.17 4.98
CA PRO A 6 31.53 1.68 3.63
C PRO A 6 31.22 0.56 2.62
N PHE A 7 30.61 0.90 1.48
CA PHE A 7 30.34 -0.09 0.43
C PHE A 7 31.61 -0.72 -0.15
N SER A 8 32.74 -0.02 -0.09
CA SER A 8 34.05 -0.55 -0.49
C SER A 8 34.59 -1.66 0.42
N ALA A 9 33.92 -1.96 1.53
CA ALA A 9 34.28 -3.10 2.40
C ALA A 9 33.91 -4.46 1.78
N TRP A 10 33.11 -4.48 0.70
CA TRP A 10 32.68 -5.70 0.03
C TRP A 10 33.27 -5.80 -1.38
N GLU A 11 33.32 -7.03 -1.90
CA GLU A 11 33.80 -7.33 -3.26
C GLU A 11 32.74 -7.00 -4.32
N LEU A 12 32.36 -5.72 -4.39
CA LEU A 12 31.53 -5.17 -5.47
C LEU A 12 32.42 -4.73 -6.63
N ASN A 13 31.94 -4.83 -7.86
CA ASN A 13 32.67 -4.36 -9.01
C ASN A 13 32.84 -2.82 -8.97
N ASP A 14 33.92 -2.34 -9.64
CA ASP A 14 34.29 -0.92 -9.59
C ASP A 14 33.20 0.00 -10.17
N ASP A 15 32.42 -0.47 -11.17
CA ASP A 15 31.34 0.33 -11.78
C ASP A 15 30.19 0.55 -10.80
N LEU A 16 29.83 -0.47 -10.01
CA LEU A 16 28.81 -0.34 -8.93
C LEU A 16 29.30 0.60 -7.83
N LEU A 17 30.57 0.51 -7.42
CA LEU A 17 31.14 1.43 -6.44
C LEU A 17 31.13 2.87 -6.94
N ALA A 18 31.49 3.09 -8.22
CA ALA A 18 31.44 4.41 -8.85
C ALA A 18 29.98 4.92 -8.96
N GLY A 19 29.02 4.03 -9.25
CA GLY A 19 27.60 4.36 -9.26
C GLY A 19 27.12 4.87 -7.92
N LEU A 20 27.45 4.17 -6.83
CA LEU A 20 27.12 4.57 -5.46
C LEU A 20 27.75 5.92 -5.07
N GLU A 21 29.02 6.13 -5.43
CA GLU A 21 29.72 7.39 -5.19
C GLU A 21 29.04 8.56 -5.92
N SER A 22 28.61 8.33 -7.17
CA SER A 22 27.98 9.36 -8.01
C SER A 22 26.69 9.92 -7.39
N ILE A 23 25.99 9.13 -6.59
CA ILE A 23 24.75 9.51 -5.89
C ILE A 23 25.01 9.87 -4.40
N GLY A 24 26.27 9.92 -3.98
CA GLY A 24 26.68 10.31 -2.62
C GLY A 24 26.45 9.25 -1.54
N TRP A 25 26.36 7.98 -1.92
CA TRP A 25 26.21 6.88 -0.96
C TRP A 25 27.57 6.33 -0.54
N GLU A 26 27.99 6.64 0.66
CA GLU A 26 29.28 6.24 1.21
C GLU A 26 29.14 5.06 2.19
N PHE A 27 28.13 5.10 3.04
CA PHE A 27 27.94 4.12 4.12
C PHE A 27 26.63 3.34 3.95
N ALA A 28 26.71 2.05 4.24
CA ALA A 28 25.59 1.15 4.17
C ALA A 28 24.58 1.37 5.31
N THR A 29 23.32 1.09 5.03
CA THR A 29 22.29 0.94 6.07
C THR A 29 22.45 -0.40 6.80
N GLN A 30 21.73 -0.58 7.90
CA GLN A 30 21.84 -1.82 8.69
C GLN A 30 21.43 -3.06 7.87
N VAL A 31 20.32 -2.97 7.10
CA VAL A 31 19.88 -4.09 6.26
C VAL A 31 20.89 -4.41 5.17
N GLN A 32 21.48 -3.39 4.54
CA GLN A 32 22.53 -3.58 3.54
C GLN A 32 23.77 -4.25 4.15
N LYS A 33 24.20 -3.78 5.32
CA LYS A 33 25.37 -4.33 6.04
C LYS A 33 25.21 -5.82 6.34
N GLU A 34 24.03 -6.25 6.71
CA GLU A 34 23.79 -7.64 7.08
C GLU A 34 23.47 -8.53 5.85
N THR A 35 22.79 -8.00 4.85
CA THR A 35 22.35 -8.76 3.67
C THR A 35 23.44 -8.92 2.62
N ILE A 36 24.13 -7.82 2.24
CA ILE A 36 25.04 -7.82 1.08
C ILE A 36 26.13 -8.89 1.21
N PRO A 37 26.86 -9.04 2.33
CA PRO A 37 27.89 -10.06 2.43
C PRO A 37 27.35 -11.49 2.32
N LEU A 38 26.17 -11.78 2.86
CA LEU A 38 25.53 -13.09 2.75
C LEU A 38 25.14 -13.40 1.31
N ALA A 39 24.51 -12.42 0.63
CA ALA A 39 24.13 -12.57 -0.74
C ALA A 39 25.33 -12.69 -1.71
N LEU A 40 26.40 -11.92 -1.48
CA LEU A 40 27.66 -12.06 -2.25
C LEU A 40 28.35 -13.41 -2.05
N SER A 41 28.11 -14.06 -0.90
CA SER A 41 28.61 -15.42 -0.63
C SER A 41 27.76 -16.53 -1.28
N GLY A 42 26.70 -16.17 -2.00
CA GLY A 42 25.83 -17.13 -2.71
C GLY A 42 24.71 -17.74 -1.84
N ASN A 43 24.51 -17.24 -0.61
CA ASN A 43 23.45 -17.76 0.26
C ASN A 43 22.08 -17.23 -0.17
N ASP A 44 21.06 -18.05 -0.01
CA ASP A 44 19.66 -17.56 0.01
C ASP A 44 19.46 -16.70 1.26
N VAL A 45 18.76 -15.56 1.12
CA VAL A 45 18.57 -14.64 2.24
C VAL A 45 17.11 -14.25 2.37
N ILE A 46 16.60 -14.31 3.59
CA ILE A 46 15.31 -13.76 3.99
C ILE A 46 15.58 -12.48 4.79
N GLY A 47 15.25 -11.32 4.19
CA GLY A 47 15.49 -10.01 4.79
C GLY A 47 14.22 -9.38 5.33
N GLN A 48 14.14 -9.15 6.65
CA GLN A 48 13.10 -8.31 7.22
C GLN A 48 13.52 -6.85 7.16
N ALA A 49 12.87 -6.10 6.30
CA ALA A 49 13.21 -4.69 6.14
C ALA A 49 12.01 -3.87 5.68
N ARG A 50 11.86 -2.68 6.24
CA ARG A 50 10.78 -1.75 5.93
C ARG A 50 11.05 -0.98 4.64
N THR A 51 10.00 -0.42 4.05
CA THR A 51 10.13 0.56 2.96
C THR A 51 11.01 1.74 3.44
N GLY A 52 11.93 2.19 2.59
CA GLY A 52 12.87 3.28 2.93
C GLY A 52 14.06 2.88 3.82
N SER A 53 14.28 1.60 4.11
CA SER A 53 15.45 1.11 4.84
C SER A 53 16.68 0.85 3.95
N GLY A 54 16.54 0.98 2.62
CA GLY A 54 17.60 0.67 1.65
C GLY A 54 17.58 -0.80 1.16
N LYS A 55 16.41 -1.46 1.22
CA LYS A 55 16.24 -2.86 0.74
C LYS A 55 16.66 -3.04 -0.71
N THR A 56 16.27 -2.11 -1.59
CA THR A 56 16.52 -2.22 -3.03
C THR A 56 18.00 -2.39 -3.31
N ALA A 57 18.86 -1.60 -2.67
CA ALA A 57 20.30 -1.78 -2.82
C ALA A 57 20.81 -3.02 -2.07
N ALA A 58 20.15 -3.46 -0.98
CA ALA A 58 20.57 -4.67 -0.26
C ALA A 58 20.46 -5.93 -1.14
N PHE A 59 19.42 -6.04 -1.98
CA PHE A 59 19.33 -7.14 -2.94
C PHE A 59 19.90 -6.77 -4.32
N GLY A 60 19.79 -5.52 -4.73
CA GLY A 60 20.17 -5.07 -6.05
C GLY A 60 21.67 -5.11 -6.29
N LEU A 61 22.48 -4.66 -5.34
CA LEU A 61 23.92 -4.67 -5.47
C LEU A 61 24.49 -6.08 -5.67
N PRO A 62 24.20 -7.09 -4.82
CA PRO A 62 24.68 -8.44 -5.07
C PRO A 62 24.13 -9.05 -6.38
N THR A 63 22.86 -8.79 -6.72
CA THR A 63 22.27 -9.26 -7.98
C THR A 63 22.99 -8.68 -9.20
N MET A 64 23.21 -7.35 -9.22
CA MET A 64 23.92 -6.71 -10.32
C MET A 64 25.40 -7.09 -10.37
N ASN A 65 26.03 -7.31 -9.21
CA ASN A 65 27.41 -7.76 -9.13
C ASN A 65 27.66 -9.12 -9.77
N ALA A 66 26.64 -9.98 -9.74
CA ALA A 66 26.70 -11.32 -10.34
C ALA A 66 26.31 -11.32 -11.84
N CYS A 67 25.65 -10.27 -12.34
CA CYS A 67 25.22 -10.16 -13.73
C CYS A 67 26.30 -9.55 -14.62
N GLN A 68 26.24 -9.90 -15.93
CA GLN A 68 27.09 -9.36 -16.98
C GLN A 68 26.22 -8.75 -18.10
N PRO A 69 26.66 -7.70 -18.81
CA PRO A 69 25.87 -7.05 -19.85
C PRO A 69 25.87 -7.90 -21.16
N THR A 70 25.21 -9.03 -21.14
CA THR A 70 25.15 -9.99 -22.24
C THR A 70 23.89 -9.85 -23.10
N GLY A 71 22.86 -9.16 -22.59
CA GLY A 71 21.53 -9.14 -23.20
C GLY A 71 20.74 -10.45 -23.02
N GLU A 72 21.23 -11.41 -22.25
CA GLU A 72 20.51 -12.61 -21.83
C GLU A 72 20.02 -12.46 -20.40
N LEU A 73 18.78 -12.85 -20.14
CA LEU A 73 18.15 -12.73 -18.81
C LEU A 73 18.92 -13.55 -17.76
N GLN A 74 19.42 -12.89 -16.73
CA GLN A 74 20.22 -13.47 -15.65
C GLN A 74 19.55 -13.32 -14.28
N ALA A 75 18.72 -12.28 -14.11
CA ALA A 75 18.02 -12.07 -12.84
C ALA A 75 16.57 -11.66 -13.06
N LEU A 76 15.69 -12.18 -12.21
CA LEU A 76 14.27 -11.81 -12.14
C LEU A 76 13.94 -11.29 -10.75
N ILE A 77 13.37 -10.09 -10.70
CA ILE A 77 12.89 -9.43 -9.48
C ILE A 77 11.38 -9.29 -9.59
N LEU A 78 10.64 -9.85 -8.66
CA LEU A 78 9.18 -9.69 -8.58
C LEU A 78 8.80 -8.68 -7.51
N ALA A 79 7.87 -7.80 -7.88
CA ALA A 79 7.27 -6.80 -7.02
C ALA A 79 5.74 -6.87 -7.12
N PRO A 80 4.98 -6.58 -6.04
CA PRO A 80 3.52 -6.70 -6.02
C PRO A 80 2.79 -5.74 -6.96
N THR A 81 3.38 -4.58 -7.21
CA THR A 81 2.75 -3.52 -8.00
C THR A 81 3.69 -2.97 -9.07
N ARG A 82 3.12 -2.36 -10.09
CA ARG A 82 3.89 -1.72 -11.17
C ARG A 82 4.73 -0.57 -10.68
N GLU A 83 4.13 0.23 -9.77
CA GLU A 83 4.77 1.40 -9.19
C GLU A 83 6.05 0.98 -8.48
N LEU A 84 5.98 -0.12 -7.70
CA LEU A 84 7.15 -0.65 -7.02
C LEU A 84 8.15 -1.25 -8.01
N ALA A 85 7.68 -1.99 -9.04
CA ALA A 85 8.56 -2.52 -10.08
C ALA A 85 9.33 -1.41 -10.82
N ASN A 86 8.65 -0.29 -11.15
CA ASN A 86 9.31 0.87 -11.74
C ASN A 86 10.30 1.53 -10.78
N GLN A 87 9.92 1.69 -9.52
CA GLN A 87 10.79 2.28 -8.49
C GLN A 87 12.06 1.45 -8.29
N VAL A 88 11.92 0.13 -8.17
CA VAL A 88 13.07 -0.80 -8.06
C VAL A 88 13.96 -0.68 -9.28
N ALA A 89 13.40 -0.72 -10.50
CA ALA A 89 14.19 -0.61 -11.72
C ALA A 89 14.90 0.74 -11.85
N GLU A 90 14.25 1.83 -11.45
CA GLU A 90 14.84 3.18 -11.43
C GLU A 90 15.99 3.26 -10.42
N GLU A 91 15.80 2.74 -9.21
CA GLU A 91 16.84 2.73 -8.17
C GLU A 91 18.05 1.88 -8.62
N LEU A 92 17.82 0.67 -9.17
CA LEU A 92 18.89 -0.15 -9.74
C LEU A 92 19.64 0.57 -10.87
N SER A 93 18.90 1.26 -11.76
CA SER A 93 19.49 2.03 -12.85
C SER A 93 20.35 3.19 -12.35
N ASN A 94 19.96 3.81 -11.25
CA ASN A 94 20.70 4.92 -10.64
C ASN A 94 21.99 4.45 -9.95
N ILE A 95 22.00 3.25 -9.37
CA ILE A 95 23.16 2.73 -8.60
C ILE A 95 24.09 1.83 -9.44
N GLN A 96 23.69 1.42 -10.65
CA GLN A 96 24.48 0.47 -11.44
C GLN A 96 25.81 1.05 -11.96
N GLY A 97 25.97 2.38 -12.03
CA GLY A 97 27.14 2.99 -12.66
C GLY A 97 27.27 2.63 -14.15
N ASP A 98 28.49 2.35 -14.57
CA ASP A 98 28.80 2.02 -15.96
C ASP A 98 28.82 0.49 -16.26
N THR A 99 28.10 -0.32 -15.47
CA THR A 99 28.03 -1.79 -15.68
C THR A 99 27.50 -2.19 -17.05
N GLY A 100 26.73 -1.33 -17.69
CA GLY A 100 26.09 -1.59 -19.00
C GLY A 100 24.94 -2.59 -18.95
N LEU A 101 24.45 -2.98 -17.76
CA LEU A 101 23.35 -3.91 -17.60
C LEU A 101 22.04 -3.30 -18.15
N ASN A 102 21.31 -4.09 -18.94
CA ASN A 102 19.99 -3.72 -19.45
C ASN A 102 18.90 -4.20 -18.47
N ILE A 103 18.34 -3.25 -17.71
CA ILE A 103 17.27 -3.48 -16.74
C ILE A 103 15.94 -3.09 -17.36
N GLN A 104 15.00 -4.03 -17.47
CA GLN A 104 13.67 -3.79 -18.06
C GLN A 104 12.55 -4.07 -17.08
N THR A 105 11.50 -3.25 -17.16
CA THR A 105 10.27 -3.48 -16.37
C THR A 105 9.22 -4.24 -17.15
N VAL A 106 8.55 -5.19 -16.48
CA VAL A 106 7.52 -6.06 -17.07
C VAL A 106 6.28 -6.09 -16.16
N TYR A 107 5.24 -5.33 -16.52
CA TYR A 107 4.01 -5.25 -15.73
C TYR A 107 2.77 -5.04 -16.59
N GLY A 108 1.61 -5.43 -16.07
CA GLY A 108 0.33 -5.36 -16.77
C GLY A 108 -0.19 -3.93 -17.02
N GLY A 109 -1.17 -3.74 -17.97
CA GLY A 109 -1.89 -2.46 -18.30
C GLY A 109 -1.09 -1.44 -19.08
N THR A 110 0.06 -1.81 -19.61
CA THR A 110 0.82 -1.09 -20.64
C THR A 110 0.85 -1.90 -21.91
N ASP A 111 1.29 -1.28 -22.99
CA ASP A 111 1.40 -1.91 -24.30
C ASP A 111 2.30 -3.15 -24.24
N LEU A 112 1.72 -4.31 -24.50
CA LEU A 112 2.37 -5.59 -24.48
C LEU A 112 3.43 -5.70 -25.61
N GLU A 113 3.10 -5.21 -26.82
CA GLU A 113 3.99 -5.31 -27.97
C GLU A 113 5.25 -4.48 -27.75
N LYS A 114 5.11 -3.30 -27.13
CA LYS A 114 6.26 -2.47 -26.76
C LYS A 114 7.18 -3.17 -25.77
N GLN A 115 6.62 -3.80 -24.72
CA GLN A 115 7.42 -4.57 -23.76
C GLN A 115 8.08 -5.77 -24.43
N ALA A 116 7.35 -6.54 -25.24
CA ALA A 116 7.89 -7.67 -25.99
C ALA A 116 9.06 -7.26 -26.88
N LYS A 117 8.94 -6.13 -27.59
CA LYS A 117 10.02 -5.59 -28.44
C LYS A 117 11.28 -5.23 -27.63
N ASN A 118 11.10 -4.63 -26.45
CA ASN A 118 12.22 -4.31 -25.58
C ASN A 118 12.94 -5.57 -25.09
N LEU A 119 12.18 -6.60 -24.68
CA LEU A 119 12.75 -7.88 -24.25
C LEU A 119 13.52 -8.58 -25.37
N GLN A 120 13.01 -8.54 -26.60
CA GLN A 120 13.69 -9.11 -27.80
C GLN A 120 14.99 -8.37 -28.17
N ALA A 121 15.12 -7.10 -27.77
CA ALA A 121 16.35 -6.34 -27.99
C ALA A 121 17.49 -6.76 -27.05
N GLY A 122 17.21 -7.61 -26.07
CA GLY A 122 18.13 -8.10 -25.04
C GLY A 122 17.82 -7.50 -23.69
N VAL A 123 17.93 -8.31 -22.64
CA VAL A 123 17.68 -7.90 -21.26
C VAL A 123 18.53 -8.75 -20.32
N ASP A 124 19.16 -8.13 -19.32
CA ASP A 124 19.96 -8.81 -18.30
C ASP A 124 19.16 -9.01 -17.02
N ILE A 125 18.38 -8.02 -16.63
CA ILE A 125 17.56 -8.03 -15.41
C ILE A 125 16.12 -7.61 -15.72
N ILE A 126 15.17 -8.43 -15.32
CA ILE A 126 13.73 -8.08 -15.36
C ILE A 126 13.26 -7.72 -13.97
N VAL A 127 12.57 -6.58 -13.84
CA VAL A 127 11.79 -6.22 -12.68
C VAL A 127 10.31 -6.24 -13.07
N GLY A 128 9.51 -7.12 -12.46
CA GLY A 128 8.15 -7.32 -12.96
C GLY A 128 7.11 -7.64 -11.90
N THR A 129 5.83 -7.61 -12.34
CA THR A 129 4.72 -8.11 -11.55
C THR A 129 4.40 -9.55 -11.97
N PRO A 130 4.01 -10.46 -11.02
CA PRO A 130 3.87 -11.88 -11.31
C PRO A 130 3.02 -12.19 -12.55
N GLY A 131 1.79 -11.70 -12.61
CA GLY A 131 0.87 -12.03 -13.70
C GLY A 131 1.34 -11.59 -15.10
N ARG A 132 2.09 -10.47 -15.23
CA ARG A 132 2.63 -10.06 -16.55
C ARG A 132 3.89 -10.86 -16.91
N VAL A 133 4.71 -11.22 -15.95
CA VAL A 133 5.86 -12.12 -16.19
C VAL A 133 5.36 -13.46 -16.71
N MET A 134 4.30 -14.01 -16.10
CA MET A 134 3.63 -15.22 -16.57
C MET A 134 3.12 -15.08 -18.02
N ASP A 135 2.33 -14.05 -18.32
CA ASP A 135 1.79 -13.79 -19.67
C ASP A 135 2.91 -13.68 -20.73
N MET A 136 4.00 -12.96 -20.42
CA MET A 136 5.15 -12.84 -21.31
C MET A 136 5.93 -14.14 -21.48
N THR A 137 5.98 -14.96 -20.44
CA THR A 137 6.59 -16.30 -20.50
C THR A 137 5.76 -17.25 -21.35
N GLU A 138 4.44 -17.31 -21.15
CA GLU A 138 3.53 -18.13 -21.93
C GLU A 138 3.52 -17.78 -23.42
N ARG A 139 3.75 -16.49 -23.74
CA ARG A 139 3.91 -16.01 -25.13
C ARG A 139 5.29 -16.22 -25.69
N GLY A 140 6.25 -16.73 -24.92
CA GLY A 140 7.61 -17.02 -25.36
C GLY A 140 8.53 -15.80 -25.44
N PHE A 141 8.17 -14.66 -24.85
CA PHE A 141 9.03 -13.47 -24.79
C PHE A 141 10.02 -13.51 -23.61
N ILE A 142 9.73 -14.27 -22.57
CA ILE A 142 10.62 -14.51 -21.42
C ILE A 142 10.89 -16.02 -21.34
N ASN A 143 12.15 -16.39 -21.20
CA ASN A 143 12.56 -17.75 -20.87
C ASN A 143 13.01 -17.81 -19.42
N LEU A 144 12.18 -18.37 -18.55
CA LEU A 144 12.44 -18.51 -17.11
C LEU A 144 13.48 -19.59 -16.77
N GLU A 145 13.93 -20.40 -17.71
CA GLU A 145 15.05 -21.32 -17.48
C GLU A 145 16.41 -20.60 -17.44
N LYS A 146 16.49 -19.36 -17.94
CA LYS A 146 17.74 -18.63 -18.06
C LYS A 146 18.24 -18.01 -16.75
N PRO A 147 17.39 -17.27 -15.99
CA PRO A 147 17.87 -16.54 -14.83
C PRO A 147 18.30 -17.47 -13.70
N THR A 148 19.46 -17.15 -13.12
CA THR A 148 20.03 -17.83 -11.94
C THR A 148 19.69 -17.10 -10.64
N PHE A 149 19.39 -15.81 -10.71
CA PHE A 149 19.00 -14.99 -9.55
C PHE A 149 17.49 -14.73 -9.52
N PHE A 150 16.92 -14.89 -8.35
CA PHE A 150 15.52 -14.58 -8.09
C PHE A 150 15.36 -13.71 -6.86
N VAL A 151 14.59 -12.63 -6.99
CA VAL A 151 14.29 -11.73 -5.87
C VAL A 151 12.79 -11.56 -5.74
N LEU A 152 12.29 -11.67 -4.50
CA LEU A 152 10.92 -11.33 -4.12
C LEU A 152 10.97 -10.09 -3.22
N ASP A 153 10.46 -8.95 -3.67
CA ASP A 153 10.32 -7.75 -2.84
C ASP A 153 8.87 -7.54 -2.41
N GLU A 154 8.68 -7.24 -1.13
CA GLU A 154 7.39 -7.12 -0.46
C GLU A 154 6.54 -8.40 -0.59
N ALA A 155 7.12 -9.53 -0.20
CA ALA A 155 6.49 -10.85 -0.29
C ALA A 155 5.17 -10.94 0.50
N ASP A 156 5.07 -10.29 1.67
CA ASP A 156 3.83 -10.17 2.46
C ASP A 156 2.70 -9.55 1.64
N ARG A 157 2.99 -8.50 0.90
CA ARG A 157 1.99 -7.88 0.02
C ARG A 157 1.59 -8.75 -1.16
N MET A 158 2.52 -9.51 -1.71
CA MET A 158 2.17 -10.45 -2.79
C MET A 158 1.28 -11.57 -2.28
N LEU A 159 1.48 -12.03 -1.04
CA LEU A 159 0.60 -12.98 -0.37
C LEU A 159 -0.81 -12.39 -0.18
N ASP A 160 -0.91 -11.18 0.39
CA ASP A 160 -2.19 -10.46 0.61
C ASP A 160 -2.98 -10.25 -0.68
N MET A 161 -2.28 -10.07 -1.81
CA MET A 161 -2.88 -9.90 -3.13
C MET A 161 -3.25 -11.22 -3.81
N GLY A 162 -2.96 -12.36 -3.17
CA GLY A 162 -3.23 -13.68 -3.70
C GLY A 162 -2.30 -14.10 -4.84
N PHE A 163 -1.13 -13.47 -4.99
CA PHE A 163 -0.14 -13.79 -6.04
C PHE A 163 0.74 -14.99 -5.72
N PHE A 164 0.52 -15.64 -4.58
CA PHE A 164 1.35 -16.76 -4.19
C PHE A 164 1.34 -17.92 -5.22
N PRO A 165 0.19 -18.33 -5.78
CA PRO A 165 0.18 -19.33 -6.86
C PRO A 165 0.97 -18.89 -8.10
N ASP A 166 0.93 -17.59 -8.44
CA ASP A 166 1.66 -17.03 -9.58
C ASP A 166 3.17 -17.08 -9.35
N ILE A 167 3.60 -16.76 -8.12
CA ILE A 167 5.00 -16.84 -7.70
C ILE A 167 5.51 -18.27 -7.80
N MET A 168 4.77 -19.24 -7.27
CA MET A 168 5.13 -20.66 -7.35
C MET A 168 5.22 -21.13 -8.80
N TRP A 169 4.28 -20.69 -9.66
CA TRP A 169 4.31 -20.99 -11.09
C TRP A 169 5.60 -20.47 -11.77
N VAL A 170 6.07 -19.29 -11.39
CA VAL A 170 7.35 -18.72 -11.88
C VAL A 170 8.53 -19.53 -11.36
N ILE A 171 8.58 -19.81 -10.07
CA ILE A 171 9.67 -20.53 -9.41
C ILE A 171 9.86 -21.93 -9.99
N GLU A 172 8.76 -22.68 -10.23
CA GLU A 172 8.81 -24.00 -10.84
C GLU A 172 9.45 -24.03 -12.22
N ARG A 173 9.42 -22.88 -12.94
CA ARG A 173 10.01 -22.76 -14.28
C ARG A 173 11.43 -22.21 -14.27
N MET A 174 11.88 -21.68 -13.16
CA MET A 174 13.28 -21.21 -12.98
C MET A 174 14.20 -22.36 -12.58
N THR A 175 14.35 -23.33 -13.50
CA THR A 175 15.08 -24.58 -13.23
C THR A 175 16.58 -24.41 -13.00
N ASN A 176 17.16 -23.30 -13.45
CA ASN A 176 18.58 -22.97 -13.27
C ASN A 176 18.80 -21.93 -12.16
N ARG A 177 17.78 -21.70 -11.33
CA ARG A 177 17.89 -20.78 -10.20
C ARG A 177 18.93 -21.30 -9.19
N GLU A 178 19.92 -20.46 -8.89
CA GLU A 178 21.00 -20.75 -7.96
C GLU A 178 20.81 -20.02 -6.61
N GLN A 179 20.23 -18.81 -6.67
CA GLN A 179 20.08 -17.98 -5.48
C GLN A 179 18.71 -17.29 -5.43
N THR A 180 18.14 -17.22 -4.23
CA THR A 180 16.88 -16.51 -3.95
C THR A 180 17.05 -15.51 -2.82
N LEU A 181 16.62 -14.27 -3.04
CA LEU A 181 16.54 -13.25 -2.01
C LEU A 181 15.08 -12.87 -1.79
N LEU A 182 14.59 -12.98 -0.56
CA LEU A 182 13.21 -12.65 -0.19
C LEU A 182 13.19 -11.51 0.82
N PHE A 183 12.50 -10.43 0.47
CA PHE A 183 12.33 -9.27 1.33
C PHE A 183 10.86 -9.06 1.68
N SER A 184 10.60 -8.83 2.96
CA SER A 184 9.27 -8.57 3.48
C SER A 184 9.34 -7.63 4.68
N ALA A 185 8.27 -6.87 4.93
CA ALA A 185 8.16 -6.07 6.15
C ALA A 185 7.68 -6.95 7.32
N THR A 186 6.83 -7.93 7.03
CA THR A 186 6.27 -8.89 7.99
C THR A 186 6.51 -10.33 7.53
N PHE A 187 6.59 -11.25 8.48
CA PHE A 187 6.79 -12.67 8.22
C PHE A 187 5.68 -13.51 8.88
N PRO A 188 4.44 -13.47 8.36
CA PRO A 188 3.43 -14.43 8.76
C PRO A 188 3.90 -15.86 8.45
N GLN A 189 3.37 -16.84 9.17
CA GLN A 189 3.81 -18.22 9.07
C GLN A 189 3.71 -18.75 7.63
N GLU A 190 2.72 -18.30 6.86
CA GLU A 190 2.51 -18.68 5.47
C GLU A 190 3.69 -18.29 4.56
N ILE A 191 4.34 -17.13 4.80
CA ILE A 191 5.53 -16.71 4.03
C ILE A 191 6.74 -17.57 4.41
N ILE A 192 6.89 -17.88 5.70
CA ILE A 192 7.99 -18.73 6.18
C ILE A 192 7.85 -20.14 5.61
N ASP A 193 6.64 -20.70 5.66
CA ASP A 193 6.34 -22.02 5.12
C ASP A 193 6.60 -22.06 3.62
N ALA A 194 6.14 -21.05 2.92
CA ALA A 194 6.37 -20.88 1.50
C ALA A 194 7.85 -20.76 1.13
N ALA A 195 8.59 -19.90 1.84
CA ALA A 195 10.04 -19.73 1.62
C ALA A 195 10.79 -21.05 1.80
N ASN A 196 10.42 -21.86 2.80
CA ASN A 196 11.00 -23.17 3.04
C ASN A 196 10.74 -24.19 1.90
N GLU A 197 9.73 -23.99 1.07
CA GLU A 197 9.45 -24.87 -0.07
C GLU A 197 10.40 -24.63 -1.25
N PHE A 198 10.92 -23.40 -1.42
CA PHE A 198 11.70 -23.05 -2.61
C PHE A 198 13.07 -22.42 -2.34
N MET A 199 13.40 -22.07 -1.11
CA MET A 199 14.72 -21.54 -0.73
C MET A 199 15.61 -22.63 -0.15
N ASN A 200 16.91 -22.49 -0.32
CA ASN A 200 17.90 -23.47 0.15
C ASN A 200 18.60 -22.95 1.41
N GLU A 201 18.23 -23.49 2.58
CA GLU A 201 18.83 -23.12 3.88
C GLU A 201 19.02 -21.59 4.03
N PRO A 202 17.96 -20.78 3.92
CA PRO A 202 18.11 -19.34 3.85
C PRO A 202 18.63 -18.73 5.15
N GLU A 203 19.53 -17.76 5.02
CA GLU A 203 19.99 -16.94 6.14
C GLU A 203 18.95 -15.86 6.47
N PHE A 204 18.62 -15.72 7.75
CA PHE A 204 17.65 -14.72 8.22
C PHE A 204 18.37 -13.44 8.65
N VAL A 205 18.05 -12.36 7.96
CA VAL A 205 18.47 -11.00 8.32
C VAL A 205 17.28 -10.27 8.94
N LEU A 206 17.24 -10.23 10.26
CA LEU A 206 16.19 -9.57 11.01
C LEU A 206 16.71 -8.20 11.49
N THR A 207 16.55 -7.19 10.69
CA THR A 207 16.88 -5.82 11.13
C THR A 207 15.77 -5.28 12.01
N ASN A 208 16.01 -5.27 13.33
CA ASN A 208 15.14 -4.82 14.42
C ASN A 208 14.03 -5.77 14.86
N THR A 209 14.38 -6.73 15.72
CA THR A 209 13.43 -7.46 16.57
C THR A 209 13.03 -6.70 17.84
N GLU A 210 13.74 -5.62 18.17
CA GLU A 210 13.43 -4.82 19.37
C GLU A 210 12.97 -3.42 18.97
N LYS A 211 11.65 -3.19 19.05
CA LYS A 211 10.90 -1.97 18.75
C LYS A 211 11.02 -1.57 17.28
N LEU A 212 9.89 -1.66 16.59
CA LEU A 212 9.66 -0.89 15.38
C LEU A 212 10.18 0.54 15.62
N ASP A 213 11.36 0.88 15.05
CA ASP A 213 11.76 2.27 14.93
C ASP A 213 10.77 2.92 13.95
N ILE A 214 9.56 3.11 14.46
CA ILE A 214 8.60 3.98 13.79
C ILE A 214 9.32 5.31 13.75
N PRO A 215 9.52 5.93 12.57
CA PRO A 215 10.03 7.29 12.52
C PRO A 215 9.31 8.11 13.59
N PRO A 216 9.86 9.19 14.12
CA PRO A 216 9.19 9.99 15.12
C PRO A 216 7.89 10.55 14.53
N ILE A 217 6.86 9.71 14.54
CA ILE A 217 5.51 10.00 14.09
C ILE A 217 4.70 10.21 15.36
N ASP A 218 4.21 11.43 15.53
CA ASP A 218 3.26 11.72 16.58
C ASP A 218 1.91 11.09 16.19
N GLN A 219 1.42 10.17 17.01
CA GLN A 219 0.22 9.38 16.71
C GLN A 219 -0.93 9.77 17.63
N TYR A 220 -2.06 10.12 17.02
CA TYR A 220 -3.26 10.56 17.73
C TYR A 220 -4.49 9.74 17.34
N SER A 221 -5.38 9.52 18.30
CA SER A 221 -6.70 8.96 18.06
C SER A 221 -7.79 9.92 18.52
N VAL A 222 -8.82 10.11 17.69
CA VAL A 222 -9.98 10.91 18.03
C VAL A 222 -11.20 10.02 18.08
N ARG A 223 -11.86 9.94 19.24
CA ARG A 223 -13.17 9.27 19.35
C ARG A 223 -14.25 10.17 18.79
N ILE A 224 -14.84 9.76 17.70
CA ILE A 224 -15.80 10.58 16.98
C ILE A 224 -16.88 9.72 16.30
N GLY A 225 -18.12 10.16 16.38
CA GLY A 225 -19.22 9.54 15.63
C GLY A 225 -19.06 9.72 14.12
N ARG A 226 -19.59 8.78 13.33
CA ARG A 226 -19.50 8.79 11.85
C ARG A 226 -19.90 10.14 11.23
N ALA A 227 -20.95 10.77 11.78
CA ALA A 227 -21.45 12.06 11.30
C ALA A 227 -20.42 13.19 11.36
N ASN A 228 -19.45 13.10 12.27
CA ASN A 228 -18.48 14.15 12.54
C ASN A 228 -17.06 13.83 12.08
N LYS A 229 -16.78 12.64 11.51
CA LYS A 229 -15.46 12.31 10.98
C LYS A 229 -14.98 13.33 9.94
N LEU A 230 -15.86 13.76 9.02
CA LEU A 230 -15.49 14.76 8.00
C LEU A 230 -15.17 16.14 8.59
N TRP A 231 -15.83 16.52 9.69
CA TRP A 231 -15.53 17.76 10.41
C TRP A 231 -14.11 17.72 10.98
N VAL A 232 -13.69 16.59 11.57
CA VAL A 232 -12.30 16.43 12.07
C VAL A 232 -11.30 16.49 10.91
N VAL A 233 -11.58 15.80 9.78
CA VAL A 233 -10.74 15.88 8.58
C VAL A 233 -10.61 17.32 8.12
N GLY A 234 -11.72 18.07 8.06
CA GLY A 234 -11.69 19.50 7.68
C GLY A 234 -10.77 20.35 8.57
N ARG A 235 -10.77 20.10 9.88
CA ARG A 235 -9.87 20.79 10.83
C ARG A 235 -8.41 20.40 10.64
N LEU A 236 -8.14 19.09 10.42
CA LEU A 236 -6.79 18.61 10.15
C LEU A 236 -6.22 19.24 8.89
N LEU A 237 -7.00 19.27 7.81
CA LEU A 237 -6.58 19.88 6.54
C LEU A 237 -6.44 21.40 6.61
N ALA A 238 -7.21 22.07 7.48
CA ALA A 238 -7.11 23.51 7.68
C ALA A 238 -5.80 23.96 8.36
N ARG A 239 -5.10 23.04 9.02
CA ARG A 239 -3.81 23.28 9.69
C ARG A 239 -2.59 23.07 8.79
N MET A 240 -2.82 22.63 7.56
CA MET A 240 -1.72 22.36 6.61
C MET A 240 -1.06 23.64 6.13
N ASP A 241 0.26 23.65 6.17
CA ASP A 241 1.08 24.66 5.53
C ASP A 241 1.20 24.44 4.01
N ASP A 242 1.78 25.43 3.34
CA ASP A 242 1.90 25.38 1.88
C ASP A 242 2.79 24.25 1.35
N ASP A 243 3.70 23.74 2.16
CA ASP A 243 4.61 22.65 1.81
C ASP A 243 4.16 21.27 2.31
N ASP A 244 3.00 21.21 2.99
CA ASP A 244 2.48 19.96 3.54
C ASP A 244 1.75 19.12 2.51
N GLN A 245 1.89 17.81 2.65
CA GLN A 245 1.14 16.83 1.89
C GLN A 245 0.45 15.83 2.82
N THR A 246 -0.80 15.51 2.49
CA THR A 246 -1.63 14.60 3.30
C THR A 246 -2.09 13.40 2.51
N ILE A 247 -2.05 12.23 3.12
CA ILE A 247 -2.75 11.05 2.63
C ILE A 247 -3.86 10.64 3.61
N ILE A 248 -5.06 10.41 3.08
CA ILE A 248 -6.24 9.97 3.84
C ILE A 248 -6.56 8.54 3.45
N PHE A 249 -6.54 7.63 4.40
CA PHE A 249 -6.86 6.21 4.18
C PHE A 249 -8.30 5.88 4.52
N THR A 250 -8.93 5.11 3.63
CA THR A 250 -10.25 4.51 3.84
C THR A 250 -10.21 3.02 3.49
N ASN A 251 -11.14 2.24 4.07
CA ASN A 251 -11.18 0.80 3.82
C ASN A 251 -11.83 0.46 2.46
N THR A 252 -12.61 1.37 1.87
CA THR A 252 -13.37 1.06 0.65
C THR A 252 -13.19 2.11 -0.44
N LYS A 253 -13.24 1.66 -1.72
CA LYS A 253 -13.20 2.55 -2.88
C LYS A 253 -14.36 3.54 -2.90
N ARG A 254 -15.54 3.09 -2.42
CA ARG A 254 -16.74 3.92 -2.35
C ARG A 254 -16.53 5.09 -1.41
N MET A 255 -15.89 4.87 -0.26
CA MET A 255 -15.59 5.94 0.70
C MET A 255 -14.57 6.92 0.11
N VAL A 256 -13.59 6.46 -0.68
CA VAL A 256 -12.68 7.36 -1.41
C VAL A 256 -13.48 8.34 -2.27
N GLU A 257 -14.39 7.84 -3.13
CA GLU A 257 -15.20 8.68 -4.02
C GLU A 257 -16.07 9.69 -3.25
N LEU A 258 -16.72 9.22 -2.17
CA LEU A 258 -17.57 10.06 -1.34
C LEU A 258 -16.78 11.17 -0.65
N LEU A 259 -15.61 10.85 -0.07
CA LEU A 259 -14.76 11.85 0.58
C LEU A 259 -14.23 12.87 -0.43
N VAL A 260 -13.77 12.42 -1.61
CA VAL A 260 -13.35 13.33 -2.69
C VAL A 260 -14.48 14.31 -3.03
N GLN A 261 -15.68 13.79 -3.27
CA GLN A 261 -16.83 14.63 -3.62
C GLN A 261 -17.17 15.64 -2.51
N ARG A 262 -17.15 15.22 -1.26
CA ARG A 262 -17.51 16.07 -0.12
C ARG A 262 -16.45 17.12 0.18
N LEU A 263 -15.17 16.75 0.21
CA LEU A 263 -14.08 17.69 0.45
C LEU A 263 -13.97 18.73 -0.67
N LYS A 264 -14.15 18.34 -1.95
CA LYS A 264 -14.26 19.31 -3.07
C LYS A 264 -15.41 20.28 -2.90
N LYS A 265 -16.57 19.83 -2.38
CA LYS A 265 -17.70 20.72 -2.08
C LYS A 265 -17.35 21.76 -1.01
N HIS A 266 -16.46 21.41 -0.09
CA HIS A 266 -15.91 22.29 0.93
C HIS A 266 -14.65 23.04 0.47
N ARG A 267 -14.34 23.03 -0.84
CA ARG A 267 -13.25 23.74 -1.51
C ARG A 267 -11.84 23.22 -1.17
N PHE A 268 -11.73 22.00 -0.67
CA PHE A 268 -10.43 21.35 -0.56
C PHE A 268 -10.01 20.75 -1.92
N GLU A 269 -8.75 20.97 -2.27
CA GLU A 269 -8.15 20.36 -3.46
C GLU A 269 -7.67 18.94 -3.11
N VAL A 270 -8.46 17.94 -3.51
CA VAL A 270 -8.20 16.53 -3.19
C VAL A 270 -8.34 15.65 -4.42
N GLU A 271 -7.53 14.61 -4.50
CA GLU A 271 -7.63 13.57 -5.52
C GLU A 271 -7.85 12.21 -4.85
N GLY A 272 -8.52 11.28 -5.55
CA GLY A 272 -8.81 9.96 -5.02
C GLY A 272 -8.11 8.87 -5.82
N ILE A 273 -7.55 7.86 -5.13
CA ILE A 273 -6.92 6.70 -5.76
C ILE A 273 -7.57 5.41 -5.24
N HIS A 274 -8.14 4.62 -6.17
CA HIS A 274 -8.75 3.32 -5.87
C HIS A 274 -8.65 2.38 -7.07
N GLY A 275 -8.99 1.10 -6.86
CA GLY A 275 -8.76 0.04 -7.83
C GLY A 275 -9.49 0.17 -9.18
N ASP A 276 -10.57 0.96 -9.26
CA ASP A 276 -11.35 1.13 -10.50
C ASP A 276 -10.78 2.22 -11.42
N LEU A 277 -9.75 2.96 -10.99
CA LEU A 277 -9.09 3.93 -11.85
C LEU A 277 -8.26 3.24 -12.93
N SER A 278 -8.29 3.80 -14.14
CA SER A 278 -7.33 3.40 -15.17
C SER A 278 -5.90 3.74 -14.74
N GLN A 279 -4.94 2.98 -15.24
CA GLN A 279 -3.54 3.18 -14.89
C GLN A 279 -3.04 4.60 -15.23
N ASN A 280 -3.42 5.13 -16.38
CA ASN A 280 -3.02 6.50 -16.76
C ASN A 280 -3.56 7.56 -15.79
N GLN A 281 -4.80 7.37 -15.27
CA GLN A 281 -5.37 8.27 -14.27
C GLN A 281 -4.59 8.17 -12.95
N ARG A 282 -4.24 6.95 -12.52
CA ARG A 282 -3.50 6.71 -11.30
C ARG A 282 -2.10 7.33 -11.37
N GLU A 283 -1.37 7.09 -12.45
CA GLU A 283 -0.02 7.67 -12.68
C GLU A 283 -0.06 9.19 -12.69
N LYS A 284 -1.08 9.79 -13.32
CA LYS A 284 -1.27 11.23 -13.32
C LYS A 284 -1.49 11.80 -11.92
N ILE A 285 -2.33 11.14 -11.10
CA ILE A 285 -2.59 11.57 -9.72
C ILE A 285 -1.31 11.47 -8.88
N ILE A 286 -0.58 10.36 -8.99
CA ILE A 286 0.68 10.15 -8.27
C ILE A 286 1.73 11.18 -8.70
N SER A 287 1.86 11.48 -10.00
CA SER A 287 2.75 12.52 -10.50
C SER A 287 2.38 13.91 -9.96
N ASN A 288 1.10 14.27 -10.02
CA ASN A 288 0.61 15.54 -9.45
C ASN A 288 0.92 15.66 -7.96
N PHE A 289 0.77 14.56 -7.23
CA PHE A 289 1.06 14.51 -5.79
C PHE A 289 2.56 14.64 -5.53
N LYS A 290 3.41 13.90 -6.24
CA LYS A 290 4.88 14.01 -6.15
C LYS A 290 5.40 15.41 -6.46
N GLU A 291 4.79 16.07 -7.43
CA GLU A 291 5.16 17.43 -7.86
C GLU A 291 4.55 18.52 -6.96
N GLY A 292 3.81 18.16 -5.90
CA GLY A 292 3.15 19.11 -5.00
C GLY A 292 1.97 19.87 -5.61
N LYS A 293 1.52 19.49 -6.83
CA LYS A 293 0.34 20.07 -7.49
C LYS A 293 -0.97 19.67 -6.84
N SER A 294 -1.03 18.49 -6.26
CA SER A 294 -2.10 18.02 -5.38
C SER A 294 -1.50 17.84 -3.99
N LYS A 295 -2.16 18.38 -2.97
CA LYS A 295 -1.67 18.33 -1.58
C LYS A 295 -2.33 17.25 -0.76
N VAL A 296 -3.49 16.75 -1.20
CA VAL A 296 -4.28 15.77 -0.47
C VAL A 296 -4.69 14.64 -1.40
N VAL A 297 -4.31 13.42 -1.04
CA VAL A 297 -4.74 12.20 -1.71
C VAL A 297 -5.55 11.33 -0.76
N ILE A 298 -6.69 10.81 -1.24
CA ILE A 298 -7.54 9.88 -0.52
C ILE A 298 -7.39 8.51 -1.19
N ALA A 299 -7.07 7.48 -0.43
CA ALA A 299 -6.76 6.18 -1.02
C ALA A 299 -7.25 5.00 -0.16
N THR A 300 -7.48 3.85 -0.82
CA THR A 300 -7.53 2.55 -0.15
C THR A 300 -6.13 1.99 0.05
N ASP A 301 -5.93 1.06 0.98
CA ASP A 301 -4.64 0.43 1.25
C ASP A 301 -4.00 -0.12 -0.03
N VAL A 302 -4.76 -0.91 -0.80
CA VAL A 302 -4.29 -1.51 -2.06
C VAL A 302 -3.84 -0.44 -3.07
N ALA A 303 -4.59 0.65 -3.17
CA ALA A 303 -4.32 1.70 -4.14
C ALA A 303 -3.19 2.66 -3.69
N ALA A 304 -2.98 2.82 -2.39
CA ALA A 304 -1.88 3.63 -1.83
C ALA A 304 -0.54 2.90 -1.84
N ARG A 305 -0.54 1.59 -2.08
CA ARG A 305 0.69 0.80 -2.19
C ARG A 305 1.53 1.31 -3.36
N GLY A 306 2.81 1.54 -3.10
CA GLY A 306 3.73 2.10 -4.11
C GLY A 306 3.67 3.64 -4.28
N ILE A 307 2.83 4.35 -3.52
CA ILE A 307 2.96 5.81 -3.42
C ILE A 307 4.17 6.11 -2.53
N ASP A 308 5.29 6.36 -3.18
CA ASP A 308 6.51 6.82 -2.52
C ASP A 308 6.65 8.32 -2.76
N VAL A 309 6.33 9.08 -1.74
CA VAL A 309 6.38 10.54 -1.75
C VAL A 309 7.01 11.00 -0.44
N ASP A 310 8.14 11.68 -0.55
CA ASP A 310 8.94 12.11 0.60
C ASP A 310 8.34 13.32 1.35
N GLY A 311 7.31 13.93 0.78
CA GLY A 311 6.68 15.15 1.30
C GLY A 311 5.49 14.94 2.23
N ILE A 312 5.07 13.69 2.50
CA ILE A 312 3.89 13.45 3.33
C ILE A 312 4.20 13.78 4.79
N THR A 313 3.53 14.81 5.31
CA THR A 313 3.65 15.26 6.69
C THR A 313 2.52 14.76 7.57
N LEU A 314 1.34 14.50 6.98
CA LEU A 314 0.13 14.10 7.69
C LEU A 314 -0.49 12.83 7.08
N VAL A 315 -0.74 11.83 7.93
CA VAL A 315 -1.53 10.66 7.58
C VAL A 315 -2.84 10.67 8.37
N ILE A 316 -3.97 10.55 7.68
CA ILE A 316 -5.28 10.45 8.32
C ILE A 316 -5.87 9.07 8.03
N ASN A 317 -6.06 8.24 9.06
CA ASN A 317 -6.84 7.03 8.97
C ASN A 317 -8.32 7.39 9.21
N TYR A 318 -9.06 7.68 8.14
CA TYR A 318 -10.50 7.96 8.21
C TYR A 318 -11.26 6.73 8.73
N ASP A 319 -10.86 5.54 8.28
CA ASP A 319 -11.31 4.26 8.80
C ASP A 319 -10.14 3.56 9.49
N VAL A 320 -10.42 2.94 10.64
CA VAL A 320 -9.48 2.03 11.28
C VAL A 320 -9.24 0.84 10.34
N PRO A 321 -8.00 0.46 10.03
CA PRO A 321 -7.76 -0.66 9.13
C PRO A 321 -8.24 -1.99 9.73
N ASP A 322 -8.80 -2.85 8.88
CA ASP A 322 -9.27 -4.18 9.28
C ASP A 322 -8.09 -5.08 9.67
N ASP A 323 -6.96 -4.95 8.97
CA ASP A 323 -5.71 -5.63 9.27
C ASP A 323 -4.81 -4.76 10.15
N VAL A 324 -4.21 -5.37 11.20
CA VAL A 324 -3.35 -4.67 12.15
C VAL A 324 -2.07 -4.14 11.52
N ASP A 325 -1.49 -4.85 10.56
CA ASP A 325 -0.24 -4.49 9.90
C ASP A 325 -0.43 -3.33 8.92
N ASN A 326 -1.62 -3.20 8.33
CA ASN A 326 -1.96 -2.07 7.47
C ASN A 326 -1.84 -0.73 8.19
N TYR A 327 -2.10 -0.66 9.51
CA TYR A 327 -1.92 0.57 10.27
C TYR A 327 -0.47 1.10 10.18
N VAL A 328 0.50 0.22 10.43
CA VAL A 328 1.93 0.58 10.36
C VAL A 328 2.34 0.96 8.94
N HIS A 329 1.84 0.24 7.94
CA HIS A 329 2.08 0.56 6.53
C HIS A 329 1.50 1.92 6.12
N ARG A 330 0.33 2.30 6.67
CA ARG A 330 -0.30 3.61 6.43
C ARG A 330 0.52 4.72 7.06
N ILE A 331 0.82 4.64 8.37
CA ILE A 331 1.57 5.70 9.06
C ILE A 331 3.01 5.80 8.57
N GLY A 332 3.62 4.70 8.11
CA GLY A 332 4.95 4.69 7.49
C GLY A 332 5.05 5.44 6.15
N ARG A 333 3.95 6.08 5.68
CA ARG A 333 4.00 7.03 4.56
C ARG A 333 4.53 8.40 4.99
N THR A 334 4.48 8.75 6.27
CA THR A 334 5.07 9.98 6.83
C THR A 334 6.31 9.70 7.69
N GLY A 335 6.95 10.73 8.21
CA GLY A 335 8.11 10.61 9.08
C GLY A 335 9.41 10.20 8.37
N ARG A 336 9.52 10.40 7.05
CA ARG A 336 10.70 10.04 6.27
C ARG A 336 11.72 11.17 6.22
N ILE A 337 13.02 10.80 6.01
CA ILE A 337 14.14 11.73 5.74
C ILE A 337 14.23 12.88 6.75
N GLY A 338 14.15 12.56 8.06
CA GLY A 338 14.38 13.56 9.12
C GLY A 338 13.26 14.60 9.31
N ARG A 339 12.12 14.45 8.63
CA ARG A 339 10.90 15.25 8.87
C ARG A 339 10.04 14.60 9.94
N LYS A 340 9.45 15.42 10.81
CA LYS A 340 8.45 14.98 11.78
C LYS A 340 7.17 14.60 11.03
N GLY A 341 6.62 13.42 11.33
CA GLY A 341 5.35 12.96 10.77
C GLY A 341 4.24 13.05 11.81
N GLU A 342 3.01 13.26 11.36
CA GLU A 342 1.82 13.24 12.19
C GLU A 342 0.80 12.23 11.62
N ALA A 343 0.24 11.39 12.48
CA ALA A 343 -0.75 10.39 12.10
C ALA A 343 -1.98 10.46 13.00
N TRP A 344 -3.16 10.55 12.40
CA TRP A 344 -4.44 10.59 13.09
C TRP A 344 -5.32 9.39 12.71
N VAL A 345 -6.02 8.84 13.69
CA VAL A 345 -7.02 7.80 13.46
C VAL A 345 -8.37 8.21 14.01
N LEU A 346 -9.42 8.17 13.17
CA LEU A 346 -10.77 8.57 13.52
C LEU A 346 -11.57 7.34 13.94
N VAL A 347 -11.82 7.22 15.26
CA VAL A 347 -12.29 6.01 15.91
C VAL A 347 -13.77 6.13 16.23
N GLY A 348 -14.60 5.32 15.56
CA GLY A 348 -15.98 5.12 15.94
C GLY A 348 -16.08 4.18 17.15
N ARG A 349 -17.29 4.04 17.70
CA ARG A 349 -17.53 3.19 18.88
C ARG A 349 -17.15 1.73 18.62
N ASP A 350 -17.45 1.23 17.43
CA ASP A 350 -17.20 -0.15 17.03
C ASP A 350 -15.74 -0.42 16.66
N ASP A 351 -14.97 0.64 16.40
CA ASP A 351 -13.57 0.55 15.99
C ASP A 351 -12.60 0.40 17.18
N ILE A 352 -13.08 0.66 18.43
CA ILE A 352 -12.23 0.66 19.64
C ILE A 352 -11.51 -0.68 19.88
N PRO A 353 -12.15 -1.85 19.74
CA PRO A 353 -11.47 -3.13 19.92
C PRO A 353 -10.34 -3.33 18.92
N GLN A 354 -10.55 -2.95 17.67
CA GLN A 354 -9.55 -3.07 16.60
C GLN A 354 -8.35 -2.14 16.84
N LEU A 355 -8.61 -0.88 17.23
CA LEU A 355 -7.51 0.04 17.57
C LEU A 355 -6.66 -0.47 18.75
N LYS A 356 -7.30 -1.03 19.78
CA LYS A 356 -6.58 -1.65 20.90
C LYS A 356 -5.72 -2.82 20.46
N LYS A 357 -6.24 -3.66 19.54
CA LYS A 357 -5.48 -4.78 18.97
C LYS A 357 -4.26 -4.27 18.21
N ILE A 358 -4.42 -3.25 17.35
CA ILE A 358 -3.33 -2.60 16.62
C ILE A 358 -2.25 -2.08 17.57
N SER A 359 -2.65 -1.29 18.58
CA SER A 359 -1.72 -0.71 19.55
C SER A 359 -0.96 -1.79 20.34
N ALA A 360 -1.63 -2.87 20.74
CA ALA A 360 -1.02 -3.97 21.47
C ALA A 360 -0.05 -4.79 20.61
N THR A 361 -0.44 -5.13 19.37
CA THR A 361 0.37 -5.95 18.45
C THR A 361 1.69 -5.26 18.10
N HIS A 362 1.65 -3.96 17.86
CA HIS A 362 2.82 -3.19 17.42
C HIS A 362 3.46 -2.35 18.53
N SER A 363 3.02 -2.49 19.78
CA SER A 363 3.51 -1.69 20.93
C SER A 363 3.50 -0.18 20.65
N LEU A 364 2.40 0.32 20.01
CA LEU A 364 2.27 1.71 19.64
C LEU A 364 1.74 2.57 20.79
N ASP A 365 2.30 3.77 20.93
CA ASP A 365 1.77 4.81 21.82
C ASP A 365 0.90 5.78 21.00
N ILE A 366 -0.39 5.46 20.92
CA ILE A 366 -1.40 6.28 20.22
C ILE A 366 -2.10 7.14 21.26
N VAL A 367 -1.83 8.43 21.27
CA VAL A 367 -2.39 9.37 22.24
C VAL A 367 -3.85 9.66 21.91
N GLU A 368 -4.76 9.42 22.85
CA GLU A 368 -6.14 9.86 22.69
C GLU A 368 -6.21 11.38 22.82
N SER A 369 -6.82 12.04 21.84
CA SER A 369 -6.90 13.51 21.74
C SER A 369 -8.31 13.92 21.32
N ASP A 370 -8.67 15.16 21.64
CA ASP A 370 -9.81 15.82 21.04
C ASP A 370 -9.51 16.19 19.57
N ALA A 371 -10.58 16.56 18.84
CA ALA A 371 -10.40 17.11 17.50
C ALA A 371 -9.50 18.36 17.57
N PRO A 372 -8.55 18.51 16.60
CA PRO A 372 -7.60 19.60 16.64
C PRO A 372 -8.31 20.98 16.64
N GLU A 373 -7.69 21.95 17.28
CA GLU A 373 -8.17 23.32 17.23
C GLU A 373 -8.00 23.92 15.83
N LEU A 374 -8.84 24.88 15.49
CA LEU A 374 -8.68 25.65 14.26
C LEU A 374 -7.43 26.54 14.33
N PRO A 375 -6.79 26.82 13.19
CA PRO A 375 -5.79 27.88 13.11
C PRO A 375 -6.33 29.22 13.63
N GLU A 376 -5.47 30.05 14.24
CA GLU A 376 -5.84 31.34 14.86
C GLU A 376 -6.46 32.35 13.87
N ASP A 377 -6.16 32.20 12.59
CA ASP A 377 -6.67 33.02 11.48
C ASP A 377 -8.04 32.57 10.94
N MET A 378 -8.58 31.47 11.46
CA MET A 378 -9.87 30.91 11.04
C MET A 378 -10.96 31.06 12.11
N ASP A 379 -11.98 31.86 11.80
CA ASP A 379 -13.15 32.07 12.70
C ASP A 379 -14.22 30.96 12.58
N ARG A 380 -14.15 30.09 11.56
CA ARG A 380 -15.20 29.10 11.26
C ARG A 380 -14.63 27.80 10.75
N ASP A 381 -15.26 26.69 11.21
CA ASP A 381 -14.97 25.38 10.69
C ASP A 381 -15.21 25.30 9.17
N PRO A 382 -14.26 24.77 8.37
CA PRO A 382 -14.45 24.57 6.94
C PRO A 382 -15.56 23.53 6.66
N VAL A 383 -15.77 22.59 7.58
CA VAL A 383 -16.86 21.62 7.57
C VAL A 383 -17.67 21.79 8.86
N LYS A 384 -18.98 21.98 8.74
CA LYS A 384 -19.86 22.18 9.91
C LYS A 384 -19.95 20.88 10.75
N LYS A 385 -19.71 21.02 12.07
CA LYS A 385 -19.99 19.93 13.04
C LYS A 385 -21.49 19.67 13.08
N GLN A 386 -21.86 18.37 13.03
CA GLN A 386 -23.24 17.94 13.22
C GLN A 386 -23.56 17.88 14.72
N GLU A 387 -24.83 18.00 15.09
CA GLU A 387 -25.26 17.78 16.47
C GLU A 387 -25.05 16.32 16.85
N ASP A 388 -24.60 16.07 18.08
CA ASP A 388 -24.26 14.71 18.55
C ASP A 388 -25.49 13.76 18.59
N ASN A 389 -26.70 14.29 18.48
CA ASN A 389 -27.98 13.57 18.39
C ASN A 389 -28.49 13.44 16.94
N ALA A 390 -27.73 13.80 15.91
CA ALA A 390 -28.09 13.50 14.54
C ALA A 390 -28.27 11.97 14.44
N GLU A 391 -29.50 11.54 14.11
CA GLU A 391 -29.88 10.14 13.89
C GLU A 391 -28.77 9.36 13.17
N ALA A 392 -28.75 8.04 13.30
CA ALA A 392 -27.73 7.08 12.84
C ALA A 392 -27.15 7.25 11.43
N ALA A 393 -27.45 8.37 10.76
CA ALA A 393 -26.90 8.73 9.48
C ALA A 393 -25.50 9.34 9.63
N ASP A 394 -24.56 8.83 8.86
CA ASP A 394 -23.25 9.44 8.73
C ASP A 394 -23.32 10.81 8.01
N VAL A 395 -22.18 11.48 7.90
CA VAL A 395 -22.05 12.79 7.23
C VAL A 395 -22.48 12.77 5.75
N PHE A 396 -22.55 11.62 5.13
CA PHE A 396 -23.02 11.41 3.75
C PHE A 396 -24.53 11.19 3.69
N GLY A 397 -25.21 11.15 4.85
CA GLY A 397 -26.61 10.81 4.99
C GLY A 397 -26.89 9.32 4.81
N MET A 398 -25.88 8.47 4.99
CA MET A 398 -26.04 7.02 4.93
C MET A 398 -26.44 6.45 6.28
N VAL A 399 -27.44 5.59 6.28
CA VAL A 399 -27.99 4.90 7.45
C VAL A 399 -27.62 3.43 7.35
N PRO A 400 -26.93 2.85 8.34
CA PRO A 400 -26.61 1.44 8.34
C PRO A 400 -27.84 0.59 8.66
N ILE A 401 -28.13 -0.37 7.80
CA ILE A 401 -29.21 -1.36 7.96
C ILE A 401 -28.54 -2.73 8.12
N LYS A 402 -28.83 -3.40 9.25
CA LYS A 402 -28.42 -4.77 9.50
C LYS A 402 -29.40 -5.73 8.81
N LEU A 403 -28.90 -6.69 8.06
CA LEU A 403 -29.62 -7.80 7.48
C LEU A 403 -29.21 -9.08 8.21
N GLU A 404 -30.18 -9.80 8.78
CA GLU A 404 -29.94 -11.07 9.47
C GLU A 404 -29.69 -12.22 8.47
N THR A 405 -28.88 -11.96 7.47
CA THR A 405 -28.49 -12.93 6.44
C THR A 405 -27.10 -12.62 5.88
N THR A 406 -26.39 -13.67 5.51
CA THR A 406 -25.10 -13.61 4.82
C THR A 406 -25.15 -14.26 3.42
N SER A 407 -26.32 -14.76 3.04
CA SER A 407 -26.50 -15.56 1.82
C SER A 407 -26.63 -14.71 0.54
N LEU A 408 -26.86 -13.41 0.68
CA LEU A 408 -27.03 -12.51 -0.45
C LEU A 408 -25.70 -11.94 -0.92
N SER A 409 -25.44 -11.96 -2.23
CA SER A 409 -24.31 -11.24 -2.79
C SER A 409 -24.53 -9.72 -2.70
N LYS A 410 -23.42 -8.95 -2.66
CA LYS A 410 -23.47 -7.47 -2.67
C LYS A 410 -24.28 -6.95 -3.83
N PHE A 411 -24.12 -7.54 -5.02
CA PHE A 411 -24.88 -7.16 -6.22
C PHE A 411 -26.39 -7.39 -6.03
N ALA A 412 -26.80 -8.53 -5.48
CA ALA A 412 -28.21 -8.83 -5.23
C ALA A 412 -28.86 -7.84 -4.25
N ILE A 413 -28.11 -7.41 -3.22
CA ILE A 413 -28.59 -6.40 -2.25
C ILE A 413 -28.79 -5.04 -2.95
N VAL A 414 -27.80 -4.60 -3.73
CA VAL A 414 -27.90 -3.34 -4.50
C VAL A 414 -29.08 -3.38 -5.45
N ASP A 415 -29.19 -4.43 -6.27
CA ASP A 415 -30.26 -4.59 -7.25
C ASP A 415 -31.65 -4.60 -6.59
N GLN A 416 -31.80 -5.31 -5.49
CA GLN A 416 -33.06 -5.36 -4.74
C GLN A 416 -33.47 -4.00 -4.20
N ILE A 417 -32.54 -3.23 -3.62
CA ILE A 417 -32.82 -1.90 -3.07
C ILE A 417 -33.12 -0.92 -4.20
N THR A 418 -32.30 -0.86 -5.23
CA THR A 418 -32.42 0.11 -6.33
C THR A 418 -33.68 -0.13 -7.17
N THR A 419 -33.98 -1.39 -7.47
CA THR A 419 -35.19 -1.78 -8.21
C THR A 419 -36.45 -1.50 -7.41
N SER A 420 -36.50 -1.89 -6.14
CA SER A 420 -37.66 -1.67 -5.26
C SER A 420 -37.97 -0.21 -5.01
N LEU A 421 -36.93 0.62 -4.89
CA LEU A 421 -37.08 2.05 -4.57
C LEU A 421 -37.03 2.96 -5.80
N LYS A 422 -36.76 2.42 -6.97
CA LYS A 422 -36.56 3.18 -8.21
C LYS A 422 -35.52 4.30 -8.03
N CYS A 423 -34.46 4.00 -7.28
CA CYS A 423 -33.36 4.92 -7.03
C CYS A 423 -32.10 4.49 -7.77
N THR A 424 -31.10 5.36 -7.82
CA THR A 424 -29.78 5.05 -8.38
C THR A 424 -28.94 4.27 -7.39
N GLU A 425 -27.93 3.55 -7.86
CA GLU A 425 -26.93 2.85 -7.01
C GLU A 425 -26.25 3.80 -6.01
N LEU A 426 -26.21 5.10 -6.29
CA LEU A 426 -25.70 6.13 -5.39
C LEU A 426 -26.50 6.25 -4.07
N ALA A 427 -27.69 5.69 -3.99
CA ALA A 427 -28.47 5.63 -2.76
C ALA A 427 -28.03 4.49 -1.83
N VAL A 428 -27.18 3.57 -2.31
CA VAL A 428 -26.62 2.45 -1.53
C VAL A 428 -25.14 2.74 -1.32
N GLY A 429 -24.71 2.75 -0.06
CA GLY A 429 -23.33 2.92 0.35
C GLY A 429 -22.60 1.59 0.47
N ASP A 430 -21.78 1.45 1.50
CA ASP A 430 -21.00 0.25 1.74
C ASP A 430 -21.86 -0.97 2.11
N ILE A 431 -21.41 -2.14 1.67
CA ILE A 431 -22.00 -3.42 2.04
C ILE A 431 -20.91 -4.29 2.65
N ILE A 432 -21.06 -4.58 3.96
CA ILE A 432 -20.13 -5.36 4.75
C ILE A 432 -20.79 -6.68 5.11
N ILE A 433 -20.29 -7.79 4.57
CA ILE A 433 -20.75 -9.14 4.92
C ILE A 433 -19.88 -9.63 6.07
N LYS A 434 -20.50 -9.93 7.22
CA LYS A 434 -19.87 -10.52 8.41
C LYS A 434 -20.26 -12.00 8.52
N ASP A 435 -19.73 -12.69 9.51
CA ASP A 435 -19.96 -14.14 9.68
C ASP A 435 -21.44 -14.50 9.91
N ASP A 436 -22.19 -13.65 10.61
CA ASP A 436 -23.57 -13.89 11.05
C ASP A 436 -24.61 -12.93 10.47
N HIS A 437 -24.19 -11.81 9.88
CA HIS A 437 -25.09 -10.80 9.34
C HIS A 437 -24.42 -9.95 8.25
N THR A 438 -25.20 -9.18 7.51
CA THR A 438 -24.71 -8.20 6.55
C THR A 438 -25.15 -6.79 6.94
N ILE A 439 -24.26 -5.82 6.83
CA ILE A 439 -24.59 -4.39 7.00
C ILE A 439 -24.62 -3.75 5.62
N VAL A 440 -25.69 -3.04 5.31
CA VAL A 440 -25.82 -2.23 4.10
C VAL A 440 -26.11 -0.78 4.48
N GLU A 441 -25.38 0.15 3.95
CA GLU A 441 -25.62 1.58 4.14
C GLU A 441 -26.59 2.08 3.06
N VAL A 442 -27.65 2.76 3.45
CA VAL A 442 -28.65 3.32 2.53
C VAL A 442 -28.87 4.79 2.88
N HIS A 443 -28.90 5.63 1.84
CA HIS A 443 -29.12 7.06 2.03
C HIS A 443 -30.43 7.31 2.81
N ASN A 444 -30.41 8.19 3.80
CA ASN A 444 -31.50 8.46 4.76
C ASN A 444 -32.87 8.71 4.11
N LYS A 445 -32.91 9.37 2.94
CA LYS A 445 -34.13 9.58 2.15
C LYS A 445 -34.81 8.28 1.73
N HIS A 446 -34.08 7.21 1.64
CA HIS A 446 -34.52 5.90 1.16
C HIS A 446 -34.50 4.82 2.26
N ALA A 447 -33.84 5.06 3.38
CA ALA A 447 -33.58 4.05 4.42
C ALA A 447 -34.89 3.40 4.95
N SER A 448 -35.90 4.21 5.33
CA SER A 448 -37.17 3.67 5.84
C SER A 448 -37.94 2.86 4.78
N MET A 449 -37.84 3.23 3.49
CA MET A 449 -38.47 2.47 2.41
C MET A 449 -37.68 1.21 2.09
N ALA A 450 -36.33 1.27 2.11
CA ALA A 450 -35.46 0.12 1.96
C ALA A 450 -35.73 -0.93 3.06
N LEU A 451 -35.80 -0.48 4.31
CA LEU A 451 -36.13 -1.36 5.45
C LEU A 451 -37.48 -2.07 5.25
N LYS A 452 -38.51 -1.35 4.83
CA LYS A 452 -39.83 -1.94 4.56
C LYS A 452 -39.77 -2.93 3.40
N SER A 453 -39.08 -2.59 2.33
CA SER A 453 -38.93 -3.46 1.14
C SER A 453 -38.15 -4.74 1.45
N LEU A 454 -37.05 -4.63 2.20
CA LEU A 454 -36.25 -5.79 2.61
C LEU A 454 -37.07 -6.74 3.49
N ASN A 455 -37.75 -6.22 4.51
CA ASN A 455 -38.61 -7.03 5.38
C ASN A 455 -39.83 -7.65 4.64
N ALA A 456 -40.38 -6.97 3.65
CA ALA A 456 -41.45 -7.50 2.80
C ALA A 456 -41.00 -8.64 1.88
N ASN A 457 -39.71 -8.71 1.58
CA ASN A 457 -39.07 -9.78 0.80
C ASN A 457 -38.42 -10.86 1.71
N GLU A 458 -38.93 -11.02 2.92
CA GLU A 458 -38.51 -12.04 3.91
C GLU A 458 -37.03 -11.89 4.37
N ILE A 459 -36.42 -10.75 4.15
CA ILE A 459 -35.07 -10.44 4.68
C ILE A 459 -35.27 -9.66 5.98
N SER A 460 -35.02 -10.31 7.10
CA SER A 460 -35.08 -9.64 8.41
C SER A 460 -34.05 -8.53 8.47
N ALA A 461 -34.52 -7.28 8.54
CA ALA A 461 -33.67 -6.10 8.50
C ALA A 461 -34.05 -5.12 9.62
N SER A 462 -33.05 -4.46 10.20
CA SER A 462 -33.19 -3.42 11.22
C SER A 462 -32.17 -2.29 11.02
N ILE A 463 -32.53 -1.06 11.41
CA ILE A 463 -31.58 0.05 11.44
C ILE A 463 -30.66 -0.13 12.66
N ILE A 464 -29.36 0.05 12.45
CA ILE A 464 -28.39 0.08 13.55
C ILE A 464 -28.42 1.48 14.14
N GLU A 465 -28.87 1.58 15.38
CA GLU A 465 -28.80 2.83 16.15
C GLU A 465 -27.33 3.06 16.57
N GLY A 466 -26.78 4.22 16.25
CA GLY A 466 -25.38 4.60 16.47
C GLY A 466 -25.00 4.89 17.91
#